data_01c61e7b513592df18fca88528f0024e
#
_entry.id   01c61e7b513592df18fca88528f0024e
#
_cell.length_a   1.000
_cell.length_b   1.000
_cell.length_c   1.000
_cell.angle_alpha   90.00
_cell.angle_beta   90.00
_cell.angle_gamma   90.00
#
_symmetry.space_group_name_H-M   'P 1'
#
loop_
_entity.id
_entity.type
_entity.pdbx_description
1 polymer ?
#
loop_
_entity_poly.entity_id
_entity_poly.type
_entity_poly.pdbx_seq_one_letter_code
_entity_poly.pdbx_strand_id
1 'polypeptide(L)'
;KLSDEIKANLAKDNVVLKPYNQIYEDIKGFKSGDVVLVDPARLNFAIFSNIPEDVKLVEKRNPTVLMKAIKNDVEIKNIKEAHVKDGAAHTKFIYWLKELVKSGEIANETELSASARLEKFREEQGGFICPSFDPICGHGPNGAIVHYSSSEETNRALTPNTLFLTDTGANFSQGSTDITRTTALGEISDRMKRDYTRVLQCHLRLSRLKFKEGISGPNVDLFARAPLWYDYEDYNHGTGHGVGFLGNIHEGPAGIHWSIARSVEPFKAGMVLTNEPGLYIAGSHGIRLENEILV
;
A
#
# COMPACT_ATOMS: atom_id res chain seq x y z
N LYS A 1 5.21 -1.09 -26.30
CA LYS A 1 5.17 -2.16 -27.34
C LYS A 1 6.10 -3.28 -26.89
N LEU A 2 5.65 -4.55 -26.97
CA LEU A 2 6.50 -5.71 -26.69
C LEU A 2 7.56 -5.87 -27.79
N SER A 3 8.80 -6.19 -27.42
CA SER A 3 9.85 -6.56 -28.39
C SER A 3 9.52 -7.88 -29.08
N ASP A 4 10.12 -8.13 -30.24
CA ASP A 4 9.89 -9.39 -30.97
C ASP A 4 10.46 -10.61 -30.22
N GLU A 5 11.54 -10.41 -29.45
CA GLU A 5 12.08 -11.43 -28.54
C GLU A 5 11.08 -11.84 -27.46
N ILE A 6 10.44 -10.86 -26.80
CA ILE A 6 9.40 -11.13 -25.81
C ILE A 6 8.21 -11.86 -26.45
N LYS A 7 7.75 -11.43 -27.63
CA LYS A 7 6.67 -12.10 -28.36
C LYS A 7 7.02 -13.54 -28.69
N ALA A 8 8.26 -13.79 -29.14
CA ALA A 8 8.75 -15.13 -29.45
C ALA A 8 8.82 -16.04 -28.21
N ASN A 9 9.21 -15.49 -27.07
CA ASN A 9 9.23 -16.24 -25.81
C ASN A 9 7.81 -16.58 -25.33
N LEU A 10 6.90 -15.62 -25.34
CA LEU A 10 5.49 -15.85 -25.02
C LEU A 10 4.83 -16.92 -25.92
N ALA A 11 5.15 -16.91 -27.21
CA ALA A 11 4.64 -17.91 -28.16
C ALA A 11 5.12 -19.34 -27.83
N LYS A 12 6.34 -19.51 -27.30
CA LYS A 12 6.86 -20.82 -26.85
C LYS A 12 6.01 -21.40 -25.70
N ASP A 13 5.46 -20.52 -24.86
CA ASP A 13 4.59 -20.90 -23.73
C ASP A 13 3.10 -20.91 -24.12
N ASN A 14 2.79 -20.96 -25.43
CA ASN A 14 1.43 -20.94 -25.99
C ASN A 14 0.60 -19.69 -25.60
N VAL A 15 1.26 -18.57 -25.30
CA VAL A 15 0.59 -17.30 -25.05
C VAL A 15 0.25 -16.63 -26.38
N VAL A 16 -1.03 -16.42 -26.62
CA VAL A 16 -1.54 -15.73 -27.83
C VAL A 16 -1.78 -14.27 -27.51
N LEU A 17 -1.08 -13.39 -28.21
CA LEU A 17 -1.23 -11.93 -28.08
C LEU A 17 -2.34 -11.45 -29.02
N LYS A 18 -3.28 -10.70 -28.45
CA LYS A 18 -4.39 -10.08 -29.18
C LYS A 18 -4.46 -8.57 -28.92
N PRO A 19 -5.06 -7.77 -29.81
CA PRO A 19 -5.38 -6.38 -29.54
C PRO A 19 -6.24 -6.25 -28.27
N TYR A 20 -6.02 -5.19 -27.47
CA TYR A 20 -6.72 -5.00 -26.18
C TYR A 20 -8.25 -5.12 -26.30
N ASN A 21 -8.83 -4.49 -27.33
CA ASN A 21 -10.28 -4.48 -27.51
C ASN A 21 -10.84 -5.76 -28.17
N GLN A 22 -9.98 -6.71 -28.57
CA GLN A 22 -10.42 -7.97 -29.16
C GLN A 22 -11.28 -8.80 -28.20
N ILE A 23 -11.13 -8.60 -26.89
CA ILE A 23 -11.93 -9.27 -25.86
C ILE A 23 -13.44 -9.11 -26.07
N TYR A 24 -13.90 -7.95 -26.56
CA TYR A 24 -15.33 -7.70 -26.77
C TYR A 24 -15.92 -8.53 -27.94
N GLU A 25 -15.10 -8.90 -28.90
CA GLU A 25 -15.49 -9.80 -29.99
C GLU A 25 -15.34 -11.26 -29.62
N ASP A 26 -14.25 -11.61 -28.91
CA ASP A 26 -13.98 -12.98 -28.52
C ASP A 26 -15.09 -13.52 -27.59
N ILE A 27 -15.64 -12.70 -26.69
CA ILE A 27 -16.70 -13.08 -25.77
C ILE A 27 -18.01 -13.44 -26.50
N LYS A 28 -18.31 -12.82 -27.62
CA LYS A 28 -19.46 -13.17 -28.46
C LYS A 28 -19.36 -14.59 -29.05
N GLY A 29 -18.18 -15.16 -29.02
CA GLY A 29 -17.92 -16.52 -29.51
C GLY A 29 -18.33 -17.64 -28.55
N PHE A 30 -18.76 -17.35 -27.33
CA PHE A 30 -19.31 -18.36 -26.42
C PHE A 30 -20.62 -18.95 -27.01
N LYS A 31 -20.87 -20.22 -26.71
CA LYS A 31 -22.00 -20.97 -27.26
C LYS A 31 -22.95 -21.42 -26.18
N SER A 32 -24.16 -21.76 -26.60
CA SER A 32 -25.13 -22.43 -25.75
C SER A 32 -24.51 -23.69 -25.12
N GLY A 33 -24.63 -23.81 -23.80
CA GLY A 33 -24.00 -24.87 -23.02
C GLY A 33 -22.68 -24.49 -22.36
N ASP A 34 -22.03 -23.39 -22.79
CA ASP A 34 -20.88 -22.85 -22.06
C ASP A 34 -21.30 -22.31 -20.71
N VAL A 35 -20.37 -22.41 -19.74
CA VAL A 35 -20.54 -21.86 -18.40
C VAL A 35 -19.46 -20.83 -18.12
N VAL A 36 -19.86 -19.58 -17.91
CA VAL A 36 -18.93 -18.48 -17.70
C VAL A 36 -19.06 -17.95 -16.27
N LEU A 37 -17.95 -17.97 -15.52
CA LEU A 37 -17.89 -17.32 -14.21
C LEU A 37 -17.65 -15.84 -14.39
N VAL A 38 -18.51 -15.02 -13.80
CA VAL A 38 -18.42 -13.57 -13.79
C VAL A 38 -18.38 -13.06 -12.34
N ASP A 39 -17.56 -12.03 -12.11
CA ASP A 39 -17.52 -11.32 -10.83
C ASP A 39 -18.28 -10.00 -10.98
N PRO A 40 -19.53 -9.89 -10.50
CA PRO A 40 -20.38 -8.71 -10.74
C PRO A 40 -19.81 -7.42 -10.15
N ALA A 41 -18.95 -7.52 -9.11
CA ALA A 41 -18.34 -6.36 -8.49
C ALA A 41 -17.18 -5.77 -9.31
N ARG A 42 -16.66 -6.52 -10.30
CA ARG A 42 -15.45 -6.15 -11.05
C ARG A 42 -15.61 -6.21 -12.56
N LEU A 43 -16.62 -6.92 -13.05
CA LEU A 43 -16.84 -7.09 -14.47
C LEU A 43 -17.28 -5.78 -15.12
N ASN A 44 -16.57 -5.38 -16.15
CA ASN A 44 -16.92 -4.24 -16.99
C ASN A 44 -18.26 -4.52 -17.69
N PHE A 45 -19.19 -3.54 -17.67
CA PHE A 45 -20.52 -3.68 -18.26
C PHE A 45 -20.49 -3.99 -19.76
N ALA A 46 -19.56 -3.40 -20.52
CA ALA A 46 -19.44 -3.71 -21.95
C ALA A 46 -18.99 -5.15 -22.21
N ILE A 47 -18.18 -5.75 -21.34
CA ILE A 47 -17.86 -7.20 -21.40
C ILE A 47 -19.13 -8.01 -21.10
N PHE A 48 -19.83 -7.66 -20.01
CA PHE A 48 -21.05 -8.37 -19.61
C PHE A 48 -22.10 -8.37 -20.74
N SER A 49 -22.37 -7.21 -21.35
CA SER A 49 -23.38 -7.06 -22.39
C SER A 49 -23.04 -7.74 -23.72
N ASN A 50 -21.82 -8.20 -23.91
CA ASN A 50 -21.41 -8.98 -25.08
C ASN A 50 -21.42 -10.49 -24.86
N ILE A 51 -21.73 -10.98 -23.65
CA ILE A 51 -21.93 -12.42 -23.40
C ILE A 51 -23.27 -12.82 -23.99
N PRO A 52 -23.34 -13.87 -24.83
CA PRO A 52 -24.63 -14.33 -25.38
C PRO A 52 -25.63 -14.74 -24.30
N GLU A 53 -26.92 -14.45 -24.51
CA GLU A 53 -27.98 -14.69 -23.52
C GLU A 53 -28.22 -16.16 -23.17
N ASP A 54 -27.86 -17.08 -24.06
CA ASP A 54 -27.98 -18.52 -23.88
C ASP A 54 -26.79 -19.17 -23.14
N VAL A 55 -25.79 -18.37 -22.75
CA VAL A 55 -24.64 -18.80 -21.94
C VAL A 55 -25.03 -18.81 -20.46
N LYS A 56 -24.69 -19.90 -19.77
CA LYS A 56 -24.94 -19.99 -18.34
C LYS A 56 -23.92 -19.15 -17.55
N LEU A 57 -24.41 -18.13 -16.84
CA LEU A 57 -23.59 -17.33 -15.95
C LEU A 57 -23.52 -17.93 -14.54
N VAL A 58 -22.33 -17.91 -13.96
CA VAL A 58 -22.07 -18.22 -12.55
C VAL A 58 -21.51 -16.96 -11.90
N GLU A 59 -22.33 -16.27 -11.14
CA GLU A 59 -21.96 -15.05 -10.45
C GLU A 59 -21.24 -15.38 -9.14
N LYS A 60 -19.90 -15.25 -9.15
CA LYS A 60 -19.03 -15.44 -7.98
C LYS A 60 -17.80 -14.56 -8.10
N ARG A 61 -17.19 -14.27 -6.94
CA ARG A 61 -15.87 -13.62 -6.92
C ARG A 61 -14.88 -14.40 -7.80
N ASN A 62 -14.08 -13.68 -8.57
CA ASN A 62 -13.01 -14.27 -9.36
C ASN A 62 -12.03 -15.02 -8.44
N PRO A 63 -11.83 -16.35 -8.64
CA PRO A 63 -10.98 -17.18 -7.77
C PRO A 63 -9.52 -16.72 -7.77
N THR A 64 -9.04 -16.12 -8.86
CA THR A 64 -7.66 -15.63 -8.95
C THR A 64 -7.34 -14.53 -7.94
N VAL A 65 -8.36 -13.81 -7.44
CA VAL A 65 -8.20 -12.78 -6.40
C VAL A 65 -7.64 -13.38 -5.11
N LEU A 66 -8.18 -14.52 -4.68
CA LEU A 66 -7.68 -15.21 -3.49
C LEU A 66 -6.37 -15.95 -3.77
N MET A 67 -6.24 -16.54 -4.95
CA MET A 67 -5.02 -17.28 -5.32
C MET A 67 -3.78 -16.40 -5.28
N LYS A 68 -3.84 -15.17 -5.81
CA LYS A 68 -2.70 -14.25 -5.80
C LYS A 68 -2.49 -13.55 -4.45
N ALA A 69 -3.52 -13.45 -3.62
CA ALA A 69 -3.40 -12.86 -2.28
C ALA A 69 -2.54 -13.74 -1.35
N ILE A 70 -2.53 -15.05 -1.55
CA ILE A 70 -1.71 -16.00 -0.80
C ILE A 70 -0.39 -16.17 -1.55
N LYS A 71 0.64 -15.46 -1.07
CA LYS A 71 1.97 -15.48 -1.67
C LYS A 71 2.65 -16.83 -1.43
N ASN A 72 3.30 -17.34 -2.46
CA ASN A 72 4.14 -18.53 -2.36
C ASN A 72 5.51 -18.21 -1.73
N ASP A 73 6.28 -19.26 -1.43
CA ASP A 73 7.59 -19.09 -0.75
C ASP A 73 8.59 -18.22 -1.52
N VAL A 74 8.52 -18.26 -2.86
CA VAL A 74 9.39 -17.43 -3.71
C VAL A 74 9.00 -15.95 -3.62
N GLU A 75 7.71 -15.66 -3.71
CA GLU A 75 7.18 -14.30 -3.55
C GLU A 75 7.48 -13.75 -2.16
N ILE A 76 7.25 -14.54 -1.10
CA ILE A 76 7.54 -14.16 0.29
C ILE A 76 9.02 -13.83 0.47
N LYS A 77 9.91 -14.67 -0.03
CA LYS A 77 11.36 -14.43 0.02
C LYS A 77 11.73 -13.12 -0.67
N ASN A 78 11.19 -12.89 -1.86
CA ASN A 78 11.49 -11.72 -2.66
C ASN A 78 10.91 -10.44 -2.04
N ILE A 79 9.67 -10.46 -1.51
CA ILE A 79 9.08 -9.33 -0.77
C ILE A 79 9.96 -8.94 0.43
N LYS A 80 10.46 -9.92 1.19
CA LYS A 80 11.38 -9.65 2.31
C LYS A 80 12.66 -8.96 1.83
N GLU A 81 13.22 -9.38 0.69
CA GLU A 81 14.40 -8.73 0.10
C GLU A 81 14.09 -7.29 -0.35
N ALA A 82 12.94 -7.05 -0.99
CA ALA A 82 12.50 -5.72 -1.37
C ALA A 82 12.40 -4.79 -0.15
N HIS A 83 11.85 -5.29 0.97
CA HIS A 83 11.75 -4.51 2.21
C HIS A 83 13.11 -4.23 2.87
N VAL A 84 14.10 -5.11 2.74
CA VAL A 84 15.48 -4.82 3.19
C VAL A 84 16.07 -3.68 2.38
N LYS A 85 15.87 -3.67 1.06
CA LYS A 85 16.34 -2.59 0.18
C LYS A 85 15.66 -1.27 0.51
N ASP A 86 14.34 -1.27 0.60
CA ASP A 86 13.58 -0.06 0.93
C ASP A 86 13.88 0.44 2.35
N GLY A 87 13.99 -0.46 3.31
CA GLY A 87 14.40 -0.13 4.67
C GLY A 87 15.78 0.53 4.74
N ALA A 88 16.73 0.09 3.92
CA ALA A 88 18.03 0.73 3.80
C ALA A 88 17.92 2.15 3.20
N ALA A 89 17.11 2.33 2.16
CA ALA A 89 16.86 3.64 1.56
C ALA A 89 16.19 4.60 2.56
N HIS A 90 15.17 4.13 3.28
CA HIS A 90 14.50 4.90 4.33
C HIS A 90 15.43 5.26 5.50
N THR A 91 16.32 4.36 5.90
CA THR A 91 17.29 4.62 6.96
C THR A 91 18.27 5.72 6.55
N LYS A 92 18.78 5.67 5.31
CA LYS A 92 19.63 6.73 4.74
C LYS A 92 18.87 8.07 4.71
N PHE A 93 17.60 8.04 4.31
CA PHE A 93 16.75 9.23 4.24
C PHE A 93 16.51 9.88 5.61
N ILE A 94 16.14 9.09 6.63
CA ILE A 94 15.96 9.60 8.00
C ILE A 94 17.27 10.16 8.54
N TYR A 95 18.39 9.49 8.29
CA TYR A 95 19.71 9.99 8.67
C TYR A 95 20.01 11.34 8.01
N TRP A 96 19.78 11.45 6.71
CA TRP A 96 19.96 12.69 5.94
C TRP A 96 19.10 13.84 6.50
N LEU A 97 17.81 13.60 6.78
CA LEU A 97 16.94 14.61 7.41
C LEU A 97 17.50 15.08 8.76
N LYS A 98 17.98 14.15 9.59
CA LYS A 98 18.54 14.51 10.90
C LYS A 98 19.84 15.32 10.80
N GLU A 99 20.71 15.03 9.84
CA GLU A 99 21.91 15.82 9.62
C GLU A 99 21.57 17.24 9.12
N LEU A 100 20.56 17.41 8.26
CA LEU A 100 20.07 18.72 7.83
C LEU A 100 19.49 19.54 9.01
N VAL A 101 18.76 18.90 9.91
CA VAL A 101 18.26 19.57 11.13
C VAL A 101 19.44 20.01 11.99
N LYS A 102 20.43 19.16 12.18
CA LYS A 102 21.61 19.43 13.01
C LYS A 102 22.50 20.54 12.44
N SER A 103 22.65 20.59 11.11
CA SER A 103 23.42 21.67 10.43
C SER A 103 22.64 22.98 10.28
N GLY A 104 21.33 22.95 10.52
CA GLY A 104 20.45 24.11 10.30
C GLY A 104 20.03 24.32 8.84
N GLU A 105 20.34 23.35 7.97
CA GLU A 105 20.08 23.44 6.52
C GLU A 105 18.71 22.88 6.09
N ILE A 106 17.92 22.37 7.04
CA ILE A 106 16.64 21.72 6.72
C ILE A 106 15.67 22.61 5.93
N ALA A 107 15.73 23.95 6.14
CA ALA A 107 14.90 24.91 5.44
C ALA A 107 15.23 25.08 3.94
N ASN A 108 16.35 24.51 3.47
CA ASN A 108 16.70 24.47 2.06
C ASN A 108 15.94 23.38 1.30
N GLU A 109 15.30 22.48 2.02
CA GLU A 109 14.54 21.37 1.46
C GLU A 109 13.03 21.61 1.57
N THR A 110 12.29 20.95 0.68
CA THR A 110 10.82 20.99 0.62
C THR A 110 10.25 19.59 0.66
N GLU A 111 8.93 19.45 0.75
CA GLU A 111 8.25 18.15 0.66
C GLU A 111 8.59 17.44 -0.65
N LEU A 112 8.59 18.15 -1.79
CA LEU A 112 8.91 17.59 -3.10
C LEU A 112 10.40 17.22 -3.23
N SER A 113 11.32 18.06 -2.76
CA SER A 113 12.76 17.76 -2.84
C SER A 113 13.13 16.59 -1.93
N ALA A 114 12.50 16.48 -0.76
CA ALA A 114 12.68 15.36 0.16
C ALA A 114 12.14 14.06 -0.44
N SER A 115 10.96 14.10 -1.07
CA SER A 115 10.42 12.93 -1.82
C SER A 115 11.38 12.47 -2.91
N ALA A 116 11.86 13.38 -3.74
CA ALA A 116 12.83 13.07 -4.80
C ALA A 116 14.16 12.52 -4.23
N ARG A 117 14.57 12.98 -3.03
CA ARG A 117 15.77 12.46 -2.37
C ARG A 117 15.60 11.02 -1.91
N LEU A 118 14.44 10.67 -1.35
CA LEU A 118 14.14 9.30 -0.96
C LEU A 118 14.13 8.36 -2.16
N GLU A 119 13.54 8.79 -3.29
CA GLU A 119 13.53 8.01 -4.53
C GLU A 119 14.96 7.70 -5.01
N LYS A 120 15.88 8.67 -4.98
CA LYS A 120 17.29 8.45 -5.29
C LYS A 120 17.95 7.41 -4.39
N PHE A 121 17.65 7.41 -3.09
CA PHE A 121 18.15 6.39 -2.20
C PHE A 121 17.59 4.99 -2.51
N ARG A 122 16.38 4.89 -3.07
CA ARG A 122 15.78 3.64 -3.57
C ARG A 122 16.48 3.16 -4.85
N GLU A 123 16.73 4.06 -5.79
CA GLU A 123 17.50 3.76 -7.02
C GLU A 123 18.88 3.16 -6.71
N GLU A 124 19.58 3.67 -5.67
CA GLU A 124 20.87 3.17 -5.22
C GLU A 124 20.85 1.72 -4.73
N GLN A 125 19.67 1.17 -4.33
CA GLN A 125 19.59 -0.20 -3.82
C GLN A 125 19.61 -1.26 -4.94
N GLY A 126 19.47 -0.85 -6.19
CA GLY A 126 19.40 -1.75 -7.35
C GLY A 126 18.07 -2.52 -7.46
N GLY A 127 17.64 -2.68 -8.70
CA GLY A 127 16.36 -3.34 -8.99
C GLY A 127 15.11 -2.47 -8.78
N PHE A 128 15.26 -1.18 -8.47
CA PHE A 128 14.17 -0.21 -8.43
C PHE A 128 13.59 -0.01 -9.83
N ILE A 129 12.27 -0.05 -9.94
CA ILE A 129 11.52 0.10 -11.20
C ILE A 129 10.82 1.46 -11.22
N CYS A 130 10.01 1.73 -10.20
CA CYS A 130 9.24 2.97 -10.04
C CYS A 130 8.64 3.01 -8.62
N PRO A 131 8.11 4.15 -8.17
CA PRO A 131 7.25 4.19 -6.98
C PRO A 131 6.09 3.19 -7.11
N SER A 132 5.66 2.58 -6.00
CA SER A 132 4.49 1.70 -5.98
C SER A 132 3.17 2.48 -5.97
N PHE A 133 3.22 3.73 -5.56
CA PHE A 133 2.15 4.74 -5.61
C PHE A 133 2.74 6.15 -5.54
N ASP A 134 1.91 7.17 -5.77
CA ASP A 134 2.32 8.57 -5.66
C ASP A 134 2.71 8.91 -4.22
N PRO A 135 3.95 9.39 -3.97
CA PRO A 135 4.44 9.65 -2.62
C PRO A 135 3.61 10.66 -1.84
N ILE A 136 3.32 10.35 -0.59
CA ILE A 136 2.71 11.26 0.37
C ILE A 136 3.82 11.77 1.30
N CYS A 137 4.23 13.03 1.11
CA CYS A 137 5.25 13.68 1.93
C CYS A 137 4.67 14.95 2.54
N GLY A 138 4.18 14.86 3.78
CA GLY A 138 3.44 15.93 4.44
C GLY A 138 4.21 16.53 5.63
N HIS A 139 4.61 17.80 5.53
CA HIS A 139 5.28 18.56 6.59
C HIS A 139 4.28 19.31 7.47
N GLY A 140 4.36 19.12 8.78
CA GLY A 140 3.49 19.79 9.74
C GLY A 140 2.00 19.61 9.42
N PRO A 141 1.23 20.69 9.16
CA PRO A 141 -0.20 20.60 8.85
C PRO A 141 -0.55 19.75 7.64
N ASN A 142 0.32 19.67 6.61
CA ASN A 142 0.08 18.84 5.43
C ASN A 142 0.08 17.33 5.79
N GLY A 143 0.84 16.93 6.81
CA GLY A 143 0.81 15.55 7.33
C GLY A 143 -0.53 15.15 7.94
N ALA A 144 -1.40 16.12 8.29
CA ALA A 144 -2.74 15.85 8.79
C ALA A 144 -3.76 15.50 7.68
N ILE A 145 -3.38 15.63 6.42
CA ILE A 145 -4.20 15.25 5.26
C ILE A 145 -3.82 13.81 4.89
N VAL A 146 -4.73 12.86 5.11
CA VAL A 146 -4.44 11.40 5.00
C VAL A 146 -3.83 11.03 3.65
N HIS A 147 -4.44 11.49 2.56
CA HIS A 147 -3.96 11.29 1.17
C HIS A 147 -3.45 12.61 0.60
N TYR A 148 -2.48 13.22 1.30
CA TYR A 148 -1.84 14.44 0.82
C TYR A 148 -1.04 14.16 -0.44
N SER A 149 -1.24 14.98 -1.47
CA SER A 149 -0.41 14.96 -2.67
C SER A 149 0.30 16.31 -2.78
N SER A 150 1.61 16.29 -2.66
CA SER A 150 2.43 17.49 -2.82
C SER A 150 2.38 17.95 -4.27
N SER A 151 2.08 19.22 -4.51
CA SER A 151 2.15 19.88 -5.82
C SER A 151 3.02 21.13 -5.71
N GLU A 152 3.35 21.74 -6.83
CA GLU A 152 4.11 23.01 -6.82
C GLU A 152 3.39 24.10 -6.01
N GLU A 153 2.05 24.10 -6.01
CA GLU A 153 1.25 25.10 -5.28
C GLU A 153 1.14 24.81 -3.78
N THR A 154 1.17 23.53 -3.38
CA THR A 154 1.00 23.12 -1.97
C THR A 154 2.30 22.81 -1.26
N ASN A 155 3.40 22.68 -2.02
CA ASN A 155 4.74 22.34 -1.54
C ASN A 155 5.22 23.29 -0.44
N ARG A 156 5.66 22.71 0.69
CA ARG A 156 6.18 23.47 1.82
C ARG A 156 7.67 23.26 2.00
N ALA A 157 8.37 24.34 2.38
CA ALA A 157 9.72 24.20 2.92
C ALA A 157 9.67 23.44 4.26
N LEU A 158 10.64 22.56 4.47
CA LEU A 158 10.78 21.84 5.74
C LEU A 158 11.30 22.81 6.80
N THR A 159 10.71 22.77 7.99
CA THR A 159 11.14 23.60 9.13
C THR A 159 11.42 22.71 10.34
N PRO A 160 12.31 23.13 11.25
CA PRO A 160 12.55 22.36 12.48
C PRO A 160 11.34 22.44 13.44
N ASN A 161 11.40 21.61 14.49
CA ASN A 161 10.46 21.56 15.61
C ASN A 161 9.02 21.14 15.26
N THR A 162 8.90 20.29 14.25
CA THR A 162 7.64 19.67 13.85
C THR A 162 7.85 18.25 13.35
N LEU A 163 6.76 17.61 12.89
CA LEU A 163 6.75 16.26 12.34
C LEU A 163 6.71 16.32 10.81
N PHE A 164 7.39 15.38 10.18
CA PHE A 164 7.35 15.14 8.75
C PHE A 164 6.91 13.70 8.48
N LEU A 165 5.72 13.54 7.94
CA LEU A 165 5.15 12.25 7.57
C LEU A 165 5.57 11.93 6.13
N THR A 166 6.11 10.74 5.92
CA THR A 166 6.43 10.20 4.60
C THR A 166 5.80 8.82 4.46
N ASP A 167 4.80 8.71 3.60
CA ASP A 167 4.13 7.49 3.22
C ASP A 167 4.44 7.24 1.74
N THR A 168 5.21 6.20 1.49
CA THR A 168 5.84 5.99 0.19
C THR A 168 6.14 4.51 0.01
N GLY A 169 6.19 4.08 -1.24
CA GLY A 169 6.57 2.71 -1.56
C GLY A 169 7.35 2.62 -2.86
N ALA A 170 7.86 1.44 -3.15
CA ALA A 170 8.62 1.16 -4.35
C ALA A 170 8.24 -0.18 -4.97
N ASN A 171 8.22 -0.23 -6.28
CA ASN A 171 8.29 -1.47 -7.04
C ASN A 171 9.76 -1.78 -7.31
N PHE A 172 10.27 -2.83 -6.67
CA PHE A 172 11.54 -3.45 -7.01
C PHE A 172 11.29 -4.69 -7.87
N SER A 173 12.30 -5.17 -8.58
CA SER A 173 12.21 -6.47 -9.29
C SER A 173 11.89 -7.65 -8.36
N GLN A 174 12.04 -7.48 -7.05
CA GLN A 174 11.73 -8.45 -6.00
C GLN A 174 10.32 -8.31 -5.43
N GLY A 175 9.60 -7.22 -5.70
CA GLY A 175 8.24 -6.99 -5.19
C GLY A 175 7.98 -5.54 -4.86
N SER A 176 6.75 -5.27 -4.43
CA SER A 176 6.31 -3.94 -4.01
C SER A 176 6.52 -3.75 -2.51
N THR A 177 6.74 -2.50 -2.11
CA THR A 177 6.81 -2.08 -0.71
C THR A 177 5.83 -0.94 -0.44
N ASP A 178 5.39 -0.88 0.81
CA ASP A 178 4.54 0.17 1.37
C ASP A 178 5.03 0.47 2.78
N ILE A 179 5.44 1.72 3.03
CA ILE A 179 6.04 2.09 4.30
C ILE A 179 5.76 3.55 4.64
N THR A 180 5.19 3.77 5.82
CA THR A 180 5.09 5.12 6.39
C THR A 180 6.00 5.29 7.58
N ARG A 181 6.72 6.42 7.60
CA ARG A 181 7.44 6.92 8.76
C ARG A 181 7.08 8.36 9.03
N THR A 182 6.94 8.71 10.30
CA THR A 182 6.82 10.09 10.74
C THR A 182 8.09 10.47 11.50
N THR A 183 8.83 11.43 10.98
CA THR A 183 10.13 11.84 11.50
C THR A 183 10.03 13.16 12.22
N ALA A 184 10.56 13.25 13.44
CA ALA A 184 10.71 14.52 14.16
C ALA A 184 11.88 15.31 13.58
N LEU A 185 11.61 16.52 13.12
CA LEU A 185 12.61 17.45 12.61
C LEU A 185 13.08 18.41 13.73
N GLY A 186 13.84 17.87 14.70
CA GLY A 186 14.28 18.61 15.89
C GLY A 186 13.41 18.34 17.12
N GLU A 187 13.33 19.33 18.02
CA GLU A 187 12.50 19.24 19.21
C GLU A 187 11.02 19.42 18.86
N ILE A 188 10.18 18.52 19.37
CA ILE A 188 8.74 18.53 19.15
C ILE A 188 8.00 18.74 20.49
N SER A 189 6.76 19.24 20.41
CA SER A 189 5.94 19.48 21.58
C SER A 189 5.58 18.19 22.33
N ASP A 190 5.25 18.29 23.61
CA ASP A 190 4.82 17.15 24.41
C ASP A 190 3.50 16.53 23.87
N ARG A 191 2.65 17.33 23.26
CA ARG A 191 1.46 16.84 22.53
C ARG A 191 1.89 15.92 21.37
N MET A 192 2.82 16.34 20.53
CA MET A 192 3.31 15.53 19.41
C MET A 192 3.99 14.23 19.88
N LYS A 193 4.76 14.30 20.97
CA LYS A 193 5.39 13.10 21.58
C LYS A 193 4.34 12.11 22.07
N ARG A 194 3.30 12.59 22.77
CA ARG A 194 2.20 11.76 23.24
C ARG A 194 1.45 11.11 22.08
N ASP A 195 1.08 11.89 21.08
CA ASP A 195 0.33 11.45 19.92
C ASP A 195 1.13 10.39 19.13
N TYR A 196 2.43 10.63 18.93
CA TYR A 196 3.34 9.64 18.30
C TYR A 196 3.39 8.32 19.11
N THR A 197 3.49 8.43 20.43
CA THR A 197 3.51 7.26 21.32
C THR A 197 2.23 6.45 21.21
N ARG A 198 1.06 7.12 21.09
CA ARG A 198 -0.23 6.44 20.90
C ARG A 198 -0.29 5.68 19.56
N VAL A 199 0.11 6.31 18.47
CA VAL A 199 0.16 5.64 17.17
C VAL A 199 1.15 4.48 17.17
N LEU A 200 2.30 4.65 17.82
CA LEU A 200 3.27 3.55 17.98
C LEU A 200 2.69 2.39 18.79
N GLN A 201 1.93 2.67 19.86
CA GLN A 201 1.23 1.62 20.64
C GLN A 201 0.19 0.88 19.76
N CYS A 202 -0.55 1.60 18.91
CA CYS A 202 -1.48 1.02 17.95
C CYS A 202 -0.77 0.03 17.04
N HIS A 203 0.29 0.51 16.41
CA HIS A 203 1.10 -0.26 15.46
C HIS A 203 1.70 -1.52 16.11
N LEU A 204 2.33 -1.38 17.27
CA LEU A 204 2.99 -2.49 17.99
C LEU A 204 2.00 -3.53 18.52
N ARG A 205 0.80 -3.12 18.96
CA ARG A 205 -0.23 -4.06 19.41
C ARG A 205 -0.69 -4.97 18.30
N LEU A 206 -0.93 -4.42 17.12
CA LEU A 206 -1.33 -5.22 15.95
C LEU A 206 -0.18 -6.09 15.45
N SER A 207 1.05 -5.56 15.35
CA SER A 207 2.23 -6.31 14.90
C SER A 207 2.57 -7.52 15.76
N ARG A 208 2.17 -7.51 17.04
CA ARG A 208 2.46 -8.58 18.01
C ARG A 208 1.29 -9.53 18.22
N LEU A 209 0.17 -9.27 17.57
CA LEU A 209 -1.06 -10.03 17.76
C LEU A 209 -0.90 -11.46 17.21
N LYS A 210 -1.25 -12.43 18.05
CA LYS A 210 -1.43 -13.81 17.65
C LYS A 210 -2.92 -14.14 17.65
N PHE A 211 -3.40 -14.76 16.60
CA PHE A 211 -4.81 -15.09 16.45
C PHE A 211 -4.98 -16.49 15.86
N LYS A 212 -6.17 -17.05 16.03
CA LYS A 212 -6.51 -18.37 15.49
C LYS A 212 -6.94 -18.24 14.01
N GLU A 213 -6.83 -19.34 13.28
CA GLU A 213 -7.38 -19.45 11.93
C GLU A 213 -8.87 -19.06 11.87
N GLY A 214 -9.29 -18.44 10.76
CA GLY A 214 -10.66 -17.97 10.56
C GLY A 214 -10.91 -16.52 11.04
N ILE A 215 -9.93 -15.86 11.62
CA ILE A 215 -9.99 -14.45 11.99
C ILE A 215 -9.85 -13.57 10.74
N SER A 216 -10.58 -12.46 10.70
CA SER A 216 -10.55 -11.46 9.63
C SER A 216 -10.29 -10.06 10.17
N GLY A 217 -10.13 -9.09 9.28
CA GLY A 217 -9.77 -7.71 9.61
C GLY A 217 -10.58 -7.06 10.73
N PRO A 218 -11.94 -7.12 10.72
CA PRO A 218 -12.76 -6.52 11.77
C PRO A 218 -12.46 -7.06 13.18
N ASN A 219 -12.00 -8.29 13.29
CA ASN A 219 -11.66 -8.90 14.56
C ASN A 219 -10.36 -8.34 15.17
N VAL A 220 -9.44 -7.88 14.33
CA VAL A 220 -8.11 -7.42 14.77
C VAL A 220 -7.96 -5.89 14.76
N ASP A 221 -8.75 -5.18 13.98
CA ASP A 221 -8.72 -3.72 13.85
C ASP A 221 -8.83 -3.00 15.22
N LEU A 222 -9.65 -3.53 16.11
CA LEU A 222 -9.83 -3.00 17.48
C LEU A 222 -8.50 -2.95 18.27
N PHE A 223 -7.61 -3.92 18.07
CA PHE A 223 -6.33 -3.95 18.79
C PHE A 223 -5.43 -2.77 18.40
N ALA A 224 -5.54 -2.32 17.16
CA ALA A 224 -4.84 -1.13 16.69
C ALA A 224 -5.50 0.16 17.23
N ARG A 225 -6.84 0.26 17.22
CA ARG A 225 -7.54 1.51 17.59
C ARG A 225 -7.60 1.76 19.10
N ALA A 226 -7.67 0.70 19.90
CA ALA A 226 -7.90 0.82 21.33
C ALA A 226 -6.99 1.83 22.08
N PRO A 227 -5.69 1.98 21.78
CA PRO A 227 -4.86 2.99 22.43
C PRO A 227 -5.30 4.43 22.20
N LEU A 228 -5.85 4.75 21.01
CA LEU A 228 -6.36 6.08 20.68
C LEU A 228 -7.70 6.34 21.36
N TRP A 229 -8.58 5.33 21.44
CA TRP A 229 -9.91 5.47 22.05
C TRP A 229 -9.85 5.82 23.54
N TYR A 230 -8.77 5.44 24.26
CA TYR A 230 -8.56 5.88 25.65
C TYR A 230 -8.40 7.41 25.77
N ASP A 231 -7.96 8.08 24.70
CA ASP A 231 -7.80 9.53 24.65
C ASP A 231 -8.93 10.21 23.83
N TYR A 232 -10.01 9.47 23.49
CA TYR A 232 -11.14 9.91 22.65
C TYR A 232 -10.71 10.33 21.24
N GLU A 233 -9.61 9.78 20.75
CA GLU A 233 -9.08 10.00 19.41
C GLU A 233 -9.32 8.76 18.53
N ASP A 234 -9.35 8.94 17.20
CA ASP A 234 -9.45 7.85 16.22
C ASP A 234 -8.92 8.32 14.86
N TYR A 235 -8.85 7.40 13.90
CA TYR A 235 -8.62 7.68 12.49
C TYR A 235 -9.72 7.07 11.62
N ASN A 236 -10.03 7.71 10.48
CA ASN A 236 -11.18 7.36 9.65
C ASN A 236 -10.86 6.44 8.46
N HIS A 237 -9.60 6.05 8.28
CA HIS A 237 -9.21 5.08 7.25
C HIS A 237 -9.12 3.65 7.80
N GLY A 238 -8.92 2.67 6.93
CA GLY A 238 -8.63 1.29 7.34
C GLY A 238 -7.29 1.21 8.07
N THR A 239 -7.15 0.25 8.96
CA THR A 239 -5.87 0.00 9.65
C THR A 239 -4.86 -0.70 8.77
N GLY A 240 -5.32 -1.26 7.63
CA GLY A 240 -4.45 -1.88 6.65
C GLY A 240 -5.22 -2.54 5.52
N HIS A 241 -4.52 -2.80 4.45
CA HIS A 241 -5.03 -3.43 3.23
C HIS A 241 -4.12 -4.59 2.81
N GLY A 242 -4.61 -5.47 1.94
CA GLY A 242 -3.78 -6.47 1.29
C GLY A 242 -2.81 -5.82 0.31
N VAL A 243 -1.63 -6.41 0.16
CA VAL A 243 -0.57 -5.92 -0.72
C VAL A 243 -0.31 -6.90 -1.86
N GLY A 244 -0.19 -6.38 -3.08
CA GLY A 244 0.19 -7.15 -4.27
C GLY A 244 1.69 -7.43 -4.30
N PHE A 245 2.07 -8.55 -4.95
CA PHE A 245 3.49 -8.88 -5.12
C PHE A 245 4.23 -7.82 -5.96
N LEU A 246 3.63 -7.44 -7.09
CA LEU A 246 4.17 -6.42 -7.98
C LEU A 246 3.02 -5.76 -8.75
N GLY A 247 3.00 -4.44 -8.79
CA GLY A 247 2.03 -3.64 -9.53
C GLY A 247 0.99 -2.97 -8.63
N ASN A 248 -0.08 -3.66 -8.25
CA ASN A 248 -1.10 -3.06 -7.38
C ASN A 248 -0.70 -3.12 -5.91
N ILE A 249 -0.42 -1.97 -5.32
CA ILE A 249 -0.13 -1.90 -3.89
C ILE A 249 -1.38 -2.26 -3.06
N HIS A 250 -2.55 -1.75 -3.39
CA HIS A 250 -3.82 -2.14 -2.78
C HIS A 250 -4.36 -3.42 -3.44
N GLU A 251 -4.16 -4.57 -2.82
CA GLU A 251 -4.63 -5.85 -3.34
C GLU A 251 -5.50 -6.59 -2.32
N GLY A 252 -6.83 -6.65 -2.61
CA GLY A 252 -7.72 -7.49 -1.83
C GLY A 252 -7.49 -9.00 -2.05
N PRO A 253 -8.27 -9.88 -1.35
CA PRO A 253 -9.55 -9.58 -0.70
C PRO A 253 -9.45 -9.28 0.79
N ALA A 254 -8.32 -9.53 1.42
CA ALA A 254 -8.11 -9.27 2.84
C ALA A 254 -7.71 -7.82 3.08
N GLY A 255 -7.99 -7.33 4.28
CA GLY A 255 -7.62 -6.03 4.77
C GLY A 255 -7.94 -5.93 6.26
N ILE A 256 -7.53 -4.86 6.92
CA ILE A 256 -7.80 -4.62 8.34
C ILE A 256 -8.67 -3.36 8.43
N HIS A 257 -9.95 -3.55 8.74
CA HIS A 257 -10.92 -2.46 8.79
C HIS A 257 -12.04 -2.80 9.79
N TRP A 258 -12.48 -1.84 10.56
CA TRP A 258 -13.56 -2.03 11.53
C TRP A 258 -14.91 -2.42 10.90
N SER A 259 -15.16 -2.00 9.67
CA SER A 259 -16.41 -2.31 8.97
C SER A 259 -16.36 -3.69 8.33
N ILE A 260 -17.29 -4.54 8.73
CA ILE A 260 -17.47 -5.90 8.17
C ILE A 260 -17.65 -5.85 6.64
N ALA A 261 -18.36 -4.84 6.12
CA ALA A 261 -18.60 -4.72 4.68
C ALA A 261 -17.34 -4.58 3.83
N ARG A 262 -16.23 -4.16 4.44
CA ARG A 262 -14.96 -3.89 3.73
C ARG A 262 -13.88 -4.95 3.91
N SER A 263 -13.99 -5.83 4.90
CA SER A 263 -12.91 -6.75 5.25
C SER A 263 -13.41 -8.03 5.92
N VAL A 264 -14.12 -8.86 5.17
CA VAL A 264 -14.67 -10.13 5.70
C VAL A 264 -13.84 -11.37 5.37
N GLU A 265 -12.86 -11.27 4.46
CA GLU A 265 -12.04 -12.42 4.09
C GLU A 265 -11.20 -12.86 5.27
N PRO A 266 -11.30 -14.15 5.70
CA PRO A 266 -10.41 -14.68 6.72
C PRO A 266 -8.95 -14.64 6.30
N PHE A 267 -8.09 -14.28 7.23
CA PHE A 267 -6.65 -14.30 6.99
C PHE A 267 -6.15 -15.72 6.77
N LYS A 268 -5.23 -15.87 5.83
CA LYS A 268 -4.56 -17.13 5.51
C LYS A 268 -3.05 -16.92 5.50
N ALA A 269 -2.33 -17.93 5.94
CA ALA A 269 -0.86 -17.91 5.86
C ALA A 269 -0.39 -17.62 4.43
N GLY A 270 0.58 -16.71 4.31
CA GLY A 270 1.07 -16.21 3.03
C GLY A 270 0.41 -14.91 2.55
N MET A 271 -0.63 -14.42 3.22
CA MET A 271 -1.16 -13.08 2.92
C MET A 271 -0.25 -12.00 3.48
N VAL A 272 -0.07 -10.94 2.71
CA VAL A 272 0.66 -9.72 3.10
C VAL A 272 -0.33 -8.59 3.23
N LEU A 273 -0.25 -7.87 4.36
CA LEU A 273 -1.14 -6.75 4.66
C LEU A 273 -0.32 -5.59 5.22
N THR A 274 -0.79 -4.36 5.03
CA THR A 274 -0.27 -3.21 5.77
C THR A 274 -0.80 -3.19 7.20
N ASN A 275 -0.04 -2.54 8.07
CA ASN A 275 -0.40 -2.18 9.45
C ASN A 275 -0.03 -0.72 9.63
N GLU A 276 -0.99 0.18 9.41
CA GLU A 276 -0.81 1.61 9.19
C GLU A 276 -1.72 2.52 10.05
N PRO A 277 -1.83 2.31 11.36
CA PRO A 277 -2.60 3.21 12.20
C PRO A 277 -2.06 4.64 12.14
N GLY A 278 -2.94 5.63 12.29
CA GLY A 278 -2.57 7.03 12.24
C GLY A 278 -3.32 7.91 13.24
N LEU A 279 -2.90 9.16 13.36
CA LEU A 279 -3.60 10.24 14.07
C LEU A 279 -3.34 11.56 13.35
N TYR A 280 -4.39 12.32 13.11
CA TYR A 280 -4.34 13.50 12.24
C TYR A 280 -4.98 14.70 12.94
N ILE A 281 -4.16 15.68 13.30
CA ILE A 281 -4.58 16.89 14.00
C ILE A 281 -4.60 18.06 13.00
N ALA A 282 -5.78 18.37 12.51
CA ALA A 282 -5.98 19.40 11.50
C ALA A 282 -5.28 20.72 11.86
N GLY A 283 -4.55 21.28 10.88
CA GLY A 283 -3.79 22.51 11.07
C GLY A 283 -2.51 22.39 11.89
N SER A 284 -2.14 21.17 12.36
CA SER A 284 -0.97 20.96 13.20
C SER A 284 -0.04 19.89 12.64
N HIS A 285 -0.41 18.60 12.74
CA HIS A 285 0.45 17.50 12.34
C HIS A 285 -0.35 16.22 12.07
N GLY A 286 0.23 15.31 11.28
CA GLY A 286 -0.22 13.95 11.14
C GLY A 286 0.88 12.96 11.53
N ILE A 287 0.45 11.82 12.01
CA ILE A 287 1.32 10.69 12.35
C ILE A 287 0.70 9.44 11.74
N ARG A 288 1.49 8.72 10.95
CA ARG A 288 1.20 7.36 10.50
C ARG A 288 2.48 6.55 10.63
N LEU A 289 2.37 5.35 11.15
CA LEU A 289 3.48 4.39 11.27
C LEU A 289 3.02 3.10 10.62
N GLU A 290 3.76 2.65 9.64
CA GLU A 290 3.35 1.54 8.79
C GLU A 290 4.49 0.58 8.50
N ASN A 291 4.14 -0.69 8.52
CA ASN A 291 4.92 -1.79 7.94
C ASN A 291 3.96 -2.75 7.26
N GLU A 292 4.46 -3.47 6.28
CA GLU A 292 3.80 -4.68 5.83
C GLU A 292 4.03 -5.82 6.84
N ILE A 293 3.00 -6.62 7.03
CA ILE A 293 2.99 -7.80 7.89
C ILE A 293 2.63 -9.04 7.08
N LEU A 294 3.33 -10.13 7.33
CA LEU A 294 3.05 -11.45 6.75
C LEU A 294 2.23 -12.27 7.76
N VAL A 295 1.09 -12.79 7.31
CA VAL A 295 0.25 -13.72 8.08
C VAL A 295 0.86 -15.11 8.09
#